data_8224b6a7d338457d7884e1d7866737f2
#
_entry.id   8224b6a7d338457d7884e1d7866737f2
#
_cell.length_a   1.000
_cell.length_b   1.000
_cell.length_c   1.000
_cell.angle_alpha   90.00
_cell.angle_beta   90.00
_cell.angle_gamma   90.00
#
_symmetry.space_group_name_H-M   'P 1'
#
loop_
_entity.id
_entity.type
_entity.pdbx_description
1 polymer ?
#
loop_
_entity_poly.entity_id
_entity_poly.type
_entity_poly.pdbx_seq_one_letter_code
_entity_poly.pdbx_strand_id
1 'polypeptide(L)'
;MSGENKTIVRVQDLIVGVKNDEKTGNKHRFTINYGTFDINLGDFVLIRGRNGCGKSTFLRFFRLQGVNYFEVLNGSILFLENGFPDKSIAKYTDDECTRLNCMVSYIGQEEKFLTFDSAYSFIYNYCKHALSYDKTVPLKEKRERLKSVDEIIHEYYDKYLAASFQCKNYRTFKAKNVHSWSGGQQKMINVLAGLIKAEVLGLKLIVMDEPLNNLDGRNKDILNYLITDIRKRDVAVMAITHCQIFDGVNKVLDLVEREDGVREATLLEKGVSAHSECLESFH
;
A
#
# COMPACT_ATOMS: atom_id res chain seq x y z
N MET A 1 13.57 -24.65 8.24
CA MET A 1 13.93 -23.65 9.24
C MET A 1 12.70 -22.76 9.40
N SER A 2 11.99 -22.87 10.52
CA SER A 2 10.83 -22.00 10.84
C SER A 2 11.42 -20.62 11.16
N GLY A 3 11.43 -19.72 10.17
CA GLY A 3 11.76 -18.33 10.39
C GLY A 3 10.75 -17.74 11.38
N GLU A 4 11.21 -17.18 12.48
CA GLU A 4 10.37 -16.37 13.35
C GLU A 4 9.67 -15.33 12.49
N ASN A 5 8.34 -15.34 12.50
CA ASN A 5 7.53 -14.35 11.78
C ASN A 5 7.82 -12.97 12.39
N LYS A 6 8.72 -12.21 11.75
CA LYS A 6 9.08 -10.87 12.23
C LYS A 6 7.92 -9.92 12.00
N THR A 7 7.34 -9.41 13.08
CA THR A 7 6.27 -8.40 13.03
C THR A 7 6.81 -7.08 12.49
N ILE A 8 6.11 -6.49 11.52
CA ILE A 8 6.43 -5.17 10.94
C ILE A 8 5.44 -4.08 11.39
N VAL A 9 4.18 -4.44 11.61
CA VAL A 9 3.17 -3.55 12.16
C VAL A 9 2.47 -4.25 13.31
N ARG A 10 2.36 -3.55 14.45
CA ARG A 10 1.59 -4.00 15.62
C ARG A 10 0.47 -3.03 15.93
N VAL A 11 -0.72 -3.53 16.02
CA VAL A 11 -1.91 -2.81 16.44
C VAL A 11 -2.33 -3.32 17.81
N GLN A 12 -2.56 -2.42 18.76
CA GLN A 12 -2.92 -2.76 20.14
C GLN A 12 -4.13 -1.93 20.58
N ASP A 13 -5.27 -2.58 20.79
CA ASP A 13 -6.53 -2.00 21.27
C ASP A 13 -6.90 -0.68 20.60
N LEU A 14 -6.63 -0.59 19.30
CA LEU A 14 -6.74 0.64 18.52
C LEU A 14 -8.20 1.03 18.28
N ILE A 15 -8.60 2.14 18.86
CA ILE A 15 -9.92 2.77 18.62
C ILE A 15 -9.71 4.16 18.02
N VAL A 16 -10.41 4.42 16.93
CA VAL A 16 -10.28 5.66 16.15
C VAL A 16 -11.64 6.33 16.01
N GLY A 17 -11.72 7.61 16.35
CA GLY A 17 -12.87 8.46 16.07
C GLY A 17 -12.68 9.23 14.77
N VAL A 18 -13.57 9.07 13.81
CA VAL A 18 -13.58 9.88 12.58
C VAL A 18 -14.31 11.18 12.85
N LYS A 19 -13.61 12.30 12.70
CA LYS A 19 -14.16 13.63 13.02
C LYS A 19 -15.33 14.00 12.12
N ASN A 20 -16.25 14.75 12.70
CA ASN A 20 -17.36 15.35 11.97
C ASN A 20 -16.94 16.68 11.34
N ASP A 21 -17.52 17.05 10.21
CA ASP A 21 -17.47 18.42 9.74
C ASP A 21 -18.21 19.30 10.76
N GLU A 22 -17.67 20.48 11.10
CA GLU A 22 -17.92 21.33 12.26
C GLU A 22 -19.41 21.74 12.56
N LYS A 23 -20.40 21.22 11.82
CA LYS A 23 -21.79 21.68 11.87
C LYS A 23 -22.76 20.87 12.75
N THR A 24 -22.35 19.72 13.29
CA THR A 24 -23.32 18.75 13.87
C THR A 24 -23.25 18.56 15.39
N GLY A 25 -22.42 19.30 16.11
CA GLY A 25 -22.36 19.22 17.59
C GLY A 25 -21.70 17.95 18.15
N ASN A 26 -21.68 16.86 17.41
CA ASN A 26 -20.96 15.64 17.77
C ASN A 26 -19.51 15.69 17.26
N LYS A 27 -18.54 15.47 18.18
CA LYS A 27 -17.11 15.52 17.84
C LYS A 27 -16.72 14.48 16.77
N HIS A 28 -17.34 13.31 16.79
CA HIS A 28 -17.05 12.20 15.87
C HIS A 28 -18.30 11.79 15.08
N ARG A 29 -18.11 11.51 13.79
CA ARG A 29 -19.16 10.99 12.91
C ARG A 29 -19.43 9.51 13.23
N PHE A 30 -18.37 8.75 13.50
CA PHE A 30 -18.40 7.35 13.92
C PHE A 30 -17.08 6.94 14.54
N THR A 31 -17.10 5.80 15.21
CA THR A 31 -15.94 5.19 15.85
C THR A 31 -15.62 3.85 15.18
N ILE A 32 -14.33 3.55 15.07
CA ILE A 32 -13.84 2.29 14.53
C ILE A 32 -12.96 1.61 15.58
N ASN A 33 -13.32 0.41 15.96
CA ASN A 33 -12.48 -0.46 16.80
C ASN A 33 -11.69 -1.42 15.89
N TYR A 34 -10.40 -1.21 15.77
CA TYR A 34 -9.52 -2.11 15.01
C TYR A 34 -9.01 -3.30 15.83
N GLY A 35 -9.14 -3.24 17.18
CA GLY A 35 -8.69 -4.31 18.06
C GLY A 35 -7.18 -4.43 18.16
N THR A 36 -6.71 -5.69 18.34
CA THR A 36 -5.30 -6.03 18.50
C THR A 36 -4.91 -7.10 17.49
N PHE A 37 -3.85 -6.83 16.71
CA PHE A 37 -3.28 -7.79 15.76
C PHE A 37 -1.88 -7.39 15.29
N ASP A 38 -1.15 -8.37 14.75
CA ASP A 38 0.17 -8.18 14.15
C ASP A 38 0.15 -8.46 12.64
N ILE A 39 0.91 -7.66 11.89
CA ILE A 39 1.23 -7.90 10.47
C ILE A 39 2.71 -8.24 10.42
N ASN A 40 3.03 -9.39 9.83
CA ASN A 40 4.38 -9.92 9.75
C ASN A 40 4.99 -9.72 8.35
N LEU A 41 6.30 -9.83 8.26
CA LEU A 41 6.99 -9.87 6.97
C LEU A 41 6.43 -11.00 6.10
N GLY A 42 6.22 -10.73 4.83
CA GLY A 42 5.63 -11.67 3.88
C GLY A 42 4.11 -11.84 3.98
N ASP A 43 3.44 -11.22 4.96
CA ASP A 43 1.97 -11.23 5.01
C ASP A 43 1.36 -10.51 3.81
N PHE A 44 0.22 -11.03 3.36
CA PHE A 44 -0.68 -10.30 2.47
C PHE A 44 -2.03 -10.12 3.17
N VAL A 45 -2.25 -8.92 3.66
CA VAL A 45 -3.46 -8.52 4.39
C VAL A 45 -4.44 -7.86 3.42
N LEU A 46 -5.56 -8.51 3.19
CA LEU A 46 -6.68 -7.91 2.47
C LEU A 46 -7.58 -7.17 3.46
N ILE A 47 -7.85 -5.90 3.20
CA ILE A 47 -8.76 -5.08 4.01
C ILE A 47 -10.08 -4.99 3.26
N ARG A 48 -11.15 -5.52 3.83
CA ARG A 48 -12.48 -5.53 3.23
C ARG A 48 -13.54 -4.93 4.15
N GLY A 49 -14.73 -4.70 3.62
CA GLY A 49 -15.87 -4.13 4.31
C GLY A 49 -16.65 -3.17 3.42
N ARG A 50 -17.86 -2.77 3.82
CA ARG A 50 -18.71 -1.83 3.07
C ARG A 50 -18.03 -0.48 2.86
N ASN A 51 -18.53 0.29 1.87
CA ASN A 51 -18.07 1.67 1.66
C ASN A 51 -18.33 2.51 2.91
N GLY A 52 -17.33 3.33 3.27
CA GLY A 52 -17.42 4.18 4.46
C GLY A 52 -17.11 3.49 5.79
N CYS A 53 -16.89 2.17 5.87
CA CYS A 53 -16.65 1.47 7.15
C CYS A 53 -15.28 1.77 7.79
N GLY A 54 -14.37 2.50 7.12
CA GLY A 54 -13.08 2.91 7.71
C GLY A 54 -11.84 2.25 7.11
N LYS A 55 -11.97 1.48 6.01
CA LYS A 55 -10.80 0.84 5.34
C LYS A 55 -9.68 1.84 5.04
N SER A 56 -9.99 2.89 4.30
CA SER A 56 -8.99 3.91 3.94
C SER A 56 -8.52 4.72 5.15
N THR A 57 -9.31 4.81 6.24
CA THR A 57 -8.86 5.42 7.50
C THR A 57 -7.68 4.65 8.09
N PHE A 58 -7.71 3.31 8.06
CA PHE A 58 -6.59 2.49 8.52
C PHE A 58 -5.33 2.72 7.66
N LEU A 59 -5.47 2.72 6.34
CA LEU A 59 -4.32 2.95 5.44
C LEU A 59 -3.70 4.33 5.60
N ARG A 60 -4.48 5.34 6.02
CA ARG A 60 -3.98 6.71 6.23
C ARG A 60 -2.93 6.82 7.33
N PHE A 61 -2.89 5.90 8.30
CA PHE A 61 -1.79 5.83 9.26
C PHE A 61 -0.43 5.67 8.58
N PHE A 62 -0.37 4.99 7.44
CA PHE A 62 0.87 4.75 6.70
C PHE A 62 1.19 5.80 5.64
N ARG A 63 0.25 6.69 5.34
CA ARG A 63 0.46 7.81 4.41
C ARG A 63 0.63 9.14 5.14
N LEU A 64 0.16 9.22 6.39
CA LEU A 64 0.12 10.40 7.25
C LEU A 64 -0.52 11.65 6.59
N GLN A 65 -1.31 11.44 5.55
CA GLN A 65 -2.14 12.47 4.95
C GLN A 65 -3.53 12.42 5.60
N GLY A 66 -3.96 13.57 6.10
CA GLY A 66 -5.29 13.70 6.66
C GLY A 66 -5.44 13.22 8.11
N VAL A 67 -4.36 13.27 8.90
CA VAL A 67 -4.39 13.05 10.36
C VAL A 67 -5.44 13.95 11.06
N ASN A 68 -5.83 15.03 10.40
CA ASN A 68 -6.88 15.93 10.90
C ASN A 68 -8.31 15.36 10.82
N TYR A 69 -8.54 14.30 10.03
CA TYR A 69 -9.86 13.69 9.84
C TYR A 69 -10.22 12.64 10.89
N PHE A 70 -9.26 12.18 11.67
CA PHE A 70 -9.51 11.19 12.72
C PHE A 70 -8.67 11.48 13.96
N GLU A 71 -9.07 10.88 15.07
CA GLU A 71 -8.38 10.95 16.36
C GLU A 71 -8.25 9.55 16.93
N VAL A 72 -7.07 9.20 17.46
CA VAL A 72 -6.89 7.95 18.21
C VAL A 72 -7.48 8.15 19.60
N LEU A 73 -8.52 7.40 19.90
CA LEU A 73 -9.26 7.47 21.17
C LEU A 73 -8.66 6.51 22.19
N ASN A 74 -8.16 5.36 21.74
CA ASN A 74 -7.50 4.36 22.56
C ASN A 74 -6.47 3.58 21.77
N GLY A 75 -5.52 2.96 22.46
CA GLY A 75 -4.55 2.02 21.90
C GLY A 75 -3.45 2.67 21.07
N SER A 76 -2.82 1.85 20.25
CA SER A 76 -1.68 2.27 19.45
C SER A 76 -1.54 1.46 18.16
N ILE A 77 -0.84 2.05 17.18
CA ILE A 77 -0.32 1.39 16.00
C ILE A 77 1.17 1.66 15.90
N LEU A 78 1.99 0.62 15.85
CA LEU A 78 3.44 0.68 15.87
C LEU A 78 3.99 0.20 14.53
N PHE A 79 5.02 0.89 14.02
CA PHE A 79 5.81 0.44 12.88
C PHE A 79 7.16 -0.05 13.41
N LEU A 80 7.38 -1.37 13.34
CA LEU A 80 8.47 -2.06 14.01
C LEU A 80 9.71 -2.27 13.11
N GLU A 81 10.02 -1.29 12.28
CA GLU A 81 11.25 -1.32 11.47
C GLU A 81 12.39 -0.59 12.19
N ASN A 82 13.63 -1.05 11.94
CA ASN A 82 14.81 -0.51 12.59
C ASN A 82 14.92 1.01 12.44
N GLY A 83 15.19 1.68 13.57
CA GLY A 83 15.37 3.12 13.65
C GLY A 83 14.07 3.93 13.71
N PHE A 84 12.89 3.29 13.77
CA PHE A 84 11.66 3.96 14.17
C PHE A 84 11.49 3.93 15.68
N PRO A 85 10.85 4.97 16.28
CA PRO A 85 10.64 5.02 17.72
C PRO A 85 9.57 3.99 18.14
N ASP A 86 9.75 3.43 19.33
CA ASP A 86 8.76 2.54 19.96
C ASP A 86 7.61 3.37 20.55
N LYS A 87 6.84 4.01 19.66
CA LYS A 87 5.64 4.77 19.96
C LYS A 87 4.63 4.68 18.82
N SER A 88 3.38 4.97 19.12
CA SER A 88 2.32 4.95 18.09
C SER A 88 2.62 5.91 16.93
N ILE A 89 2.39 5.45 15.70
CA ILE A 89 2.48 6.27 14.47
C ILE A 89 1.66 7.58 14.61
N ALA A 90 0.52 7.53 15.30
CA ALA A 90 -0.32 8.70 15.55
C ALA A 90 0.36 9.81 16.38
N LYS A 91 1.50 9.49 17.01
CA LYS A 91 2.31 10.42 17.84
C LYS A 91 3.63 10.78 17.16
N TYR A 92 3.82 10.47 15.89
CA TYR A 92 5.03 10.81 15.16
C TYR A 92 5.13 12.31 14.93
N THR A 93 6.33 12.83 15.01
CA THR A 93 6.70 14.19 14.60
C THR A 93 6.70 14.28 13.07
N ASP A 94 6.74 15.49 12.51
CA ASP A 94 6.77 15.70 11.06
C ASP A 94 7.98 15.01 10.39
N ASP A 95 9.13 15.01 11.04
CA ASP A 95 10.33 14.29 10.55
C ASP A 95 10.12 12.78 10.53
N GLU A 96 9.53 12.21 11.59
CA GLU A 96 9.21 10.78 11.66
C GLU A 96 8.12 10.40 10.65
N CYS A 97 7.13 11.27 10.44
CA CYS A 97 6.13 11.13 9.42
C CYS A 97 6.74 11.11 8.01
N THR A 98 7.63 12.05 7.73
CA THR A 98 8.36 12.11 6.47
C THR A 98 9.17 10.85 6.25
N ARG A 99 9.85 10.37 7.29
CA ARG A 99 10.61 9.12 7.24
C ARG A 99 9.70 7.91 6.98
N LEU A 100 8.56 7.79 7.66
CA LEU A 100 7.61 6.71 7.44
C LEU A 100 7.12 6.69 5.97
N ASN A 101 6.80 7.87 5.40
CA ASN A 101 6.40 7.99 3.99
C ASN A 101 7.50 7.52 3.02
N CYS A 102 8.77 7.62 3.40
CA CYS A 102 9.87 7.06 2.61
C CYS A 102 9.99 5.55 2.76
N MET A 103 9.75 5.01 3.97
CA MET A 103 9.94 3.60 4.33
C MET A 103 8.72 2.72 4.09
N VAL A 104 7.59 3.30 3.69
CA VAL A 104 6.39 2.59 3.24
C VAL A 104 6.16 2.93 1.77
N SER A 105 5.90 1.91 0.96
CA SER A 105 5.45 2.15 -0.41
C SER A 105 3.93 2.25 -0.43
N TYR A 106 3.40 3.46 -0.55
CA TYR A 106 1.96 3.69 -0.66
C TYR A 106 1.55 3.86 -2.12
N ILE A 107 0.63 3.01 -2.58
CA ILE A 107 0.06 3.01 -3.94
C ILE A 107 -1.40 3.45 -3.80
N GLY A 108 -1.70 4.70 -4.14
CA GLY A 108 -3.04 5.29 -4.04
C GLY A 108 -3.96 4.93 -5.21
N GLN A 109 -5.23 5.33 -5.09
CA GLN A 109 -6.23 5.17 -6.16
C GLN A 109 -5.83 5.95 -7.41
N GLU A 110 -5.38 7.18 -7.23
CA GLU A 110 -4.98 8.09 -8.30
C GLU A 110 -3.60 8.66 -8.03
N GLU A 111 -2.76 8.67 -9.05
CA GLU A 111 -1.49 9.39 -9.06
C GLU A 111 -1.56 10.52 -10.10
N LYS A 112 -0.97 11.65 -9.73
CA LYS A 112 -0.85 12.79 -10.63
C LYS A 112 0.50 12.72 -11.34
N PHE A 113 0.47 12.31 -12.60
CA PHE A 113 1.65 12.38 -13.46
C PHE A 113 1.88 13.84 -13.91
N LEU A 114 3.14 14.23 -13.97
CA LEU A 114 3.50 15.50 -14.61
C LEU A 114 3.34 15.38 -16.13
N THR A 115 3.02 16.49 -16.80
CA THR A 115 2.73 16.53 -18.26
C THR A 115 3.84 15.91 -19.11
N PHE A 116 5.08 15.97 -18.65
CA PHE A 116 6.26 15.49 -19.39
C PHE A 116 6.80 14.15 -18.91
N ASP A 117 6.12 13.48 -17.96
CA ASP A 117 6.61 12.20 -17.47
C ASP A 117 6.54 11.12 -18.54
N SER A 118 7.66 10.44 -18.73
CA SER A 118 7.68 9.09 -19.32
C SER A 118 7.52 8.06 -18.20
N ALA A 119 7.19 6.80 -18.56
CA ALA A 119 7.11 5.71 -17.58
C ALA A 119 8.41 5.60 -16.76
N TYR A 120 9.56 5.72 -17.42
CA TYR A 120 10.86 5.70 -16.76
C TYR A 120 11.07 6.91 -15.83
N SER A 121 10.86 8.14 -16.35
CA SER A 121 11.13 9.34 -15.55
C SER A 121 10.25 9.39 -14.30
N PHE A 122 9.00 8.96 -14.42
CA PHE A 122 8.10 8.89 -13.28
C PHE A 122 8.61 7.92 -12.21
N ILE A 123 8.92 6.65 -12.59
CA ILE A 123 9.39 5.63 -11.65
C ILE A 123 10.75 6.06 -11.04
N TYR A 124 11.68 6.53 -11.88
CA TYR A 124 13.00 6.98 -11.44
C TYR A 124 12.90 8.13 -10.42
N ASN A 125 12.11 9.15 -10.74
CA ASN A 125 11.93 10.30 -9.87
C ASN A 125 11.23 9.93 -8.56
N TYR A 126 10.30 8.95 -8.59
CA TYR A 126 9.64 8.44 -7.40
C TYR A 126 10.65 7.79 -6.44
N CYS A 127 11.54 6.94 -6.96
CA CYS A 127 12.63 6.35 -6.17
C CYS A 127 13.65 7.39 -5.69
N LYS A 128 14.06 8.31 -6.57
CA LYS A 128 15.02 9.38 -6.25
C LYS A 128 14.50 10.29 -5.13
N HIS A 129 13.25 10.69 -5.21
CA HIS A 129 12.60 11.51 -4.19
C HIS A 129 12.61 10.79 -2.83
N ALA A 130 12.17 9.54 -2.76
CA ALA A 130 12.18 8.77 -1.52
C ALA A 130 13.60 8.63 -0.93
N LEU A 131 14.60 8.30 -1.76
CA LEU A 131 16.00 8.22 -1.33
C LEU A 131 16.58 9.56 -0.85
N SER A 132 16.09 10.69 -1.37
CA SER A 132 16.57 12.02 -0.95
C SER A 132 16.24 12.32 0.52
N TYR A 133 15.07 11.85 0.98
CA TYR A 133 14.61 12.05 2.35
C TYR A 133 15.17 11.04 3.35
N ASP A 134 15.65 9.89 2.89
CA ASP A 134 16.27 8.92 3.79
C ASP A 134 17.68 9.38 4.19
N LYS A 135 17.78 10.01 5.35
CA LYS A 135 19.05 10.51 5.90
C LYS A 135 19.97 9.38 6.40
N THR A 136 19.49 8.16 6.52
CA THR A 136 20.27 7.01 7.02
C THR A 136 21.14 6.37 5.95
N VAL A 137 20.79 6.51 4.68
CA VAL A 137 21.53 5.96 3.54
C VAL A 137 22.61 6.92 3.07
N PRO A 138 23.90 6.51 3.01
CA PRO A 138 24.99 7.33 2.50
C PRO A 138 24.81 7.74 1.04
N LEU A 139 25.31 8.92 0.65
CA LEU A 139 25.18 9.45 -0.72
C LEU A 139 25.71 8.50 -1.80
N LYS A 140 26.81 7.80 -1.51
CA LYS A 140 27.38 6.81 -2.43
C LYS A 140 26.38 5.68 -2.70
N GLU A 141 25.81 5.14 -1.65
CA GLU A 141 24.83 4.04 -1.74
C GLU A 141 23.53 4.51 -2.43
N LYS A 142 23.05 5.73 -2.15
CA LYS A 142 21.90 6.29 -2.87
C LYS A 142 22.14 6.33 -4.38
N ARG A 143 23.33 6.72 -4.81
CA ARG A 143 23.70 6.77 -6.23
C ARG A 143 23.73 5.37 -6.85
N GLU A 144 24.26 4.37 -6.13
CA GLU A 144 24.29 2.98 -6.59
C GLU A 144 22.89 2.41 -6.73
N ARG A 145 22.03 2.61 -5.73
CA ARG A 145 20.62 2.20 -5.78
C ARG A 145 19.86 2.85 -6.94
N LEU A 146 20.12 4.14 -7.23
CA LEU A 146 19.48 4.82 -8.35
C LEU A 146 19.98 4.30 -9.72
N LYS A 147 21.21 3.83 -9.82
CA LYS A 147 21.71 3.22 -11.06
C LYS A 147 20.98 1.92 -11.40
N SER A 148 20.62 1.12 -10.38
CA SER A 148 19.91 -0.14 -10.60
C SER A 148 18.44 0.04 -11.04
N VAL A 149 17.86 1.23 -10.89
CA VAL A 149 16.46 1.47 -11.24
C VAL A 149 16.13 1.12 -12.69
N ASP A 150 17.01 1.48 -13.64
CA ASP A 150 16.79 1.19 -15.06
C ASP A 150 16.82 -0.33 -15.35
N GLU A 151 17.74 -1.04 -14.73
CA GLU A 151 17.85 -2.50 -14.84
C GLU A 151 16.61 -3.20 -14.26
N ILE A 152 16.17 -2.76 -13.09
CA ILE A 152 14.97 -3.29 -12.44
C ILE A 152 13.73 -3.03 -13.28
N ILE A 153 13.55 -1.80 -13.81
CA ILE A 153 12.41 -1.50 -14.69
C ILE A 153 12.44 -2.38 -15.94
N HIS A 154 13.64 -2.61 -16.51
CA HIS A 154 13.80 -3.45 -17.70
C HIS A 154 13.43 -4.90 -17.40
N GLU A 155 13.90 -5.46 -16.28
CA GLU A 155 13.54 -6.80 -15.84
C GLU A 155 12.02 -6.96 -15.66
N TYR A 156 11.35 -6.00 -14.99
CA TYR A 156 9.91 -6.00 -14.84
C TYR A 156 9.18 -5.89 -16.19
N TYR A 157 9.73 -5.07 -17.10
CA TYR A 157 9.16 -4.94 -18.45
C TYR A 157 9.22 -6.28 -19.20
N ASP A 158 10.37 -6.91 -19.27
CA ASP A 158 10.56 -8.17 -20.01
C ASP A 158 9.71 -9.30 -19.42
N LYS A 159 9.68 -9.39 -18.10
CA LYS A 159 9.00 -10.49 -17.40
C LYS A 159 7.47 -10.36 -17.40
N TYR A 160 6.93 -9.14 -17.28
CA TYR A 160 5.52 -8.95 -17.01
C TYR A 160 4.80 -8.00 -17.97
N LEU A 161 5.46 -6.95 -18.46
CA LEU A 161 4.76 -5.81 -19.03
C LEU A 161 4.76 -5.75 -20.55
N ALA A 162 5.76 -6.33 -21.21
CA ALA A 162 5.93 -6.25 -22.67
C ALA A 162 4.62 -6.57 -23.41
N ALA A 163 3.92 -7.60 -22.94
CA ALA A 163 2.67 -8.03 -23.53
C ALA A 163 1.48 -7.12 -23.21
N SER A 164 1.43 -6.52 -21.99
CA SER A 164 0.35 -5.61 -21.57
C SER A 164 0.45 -4.24 -22.26
N PHE A 165 1.67 -3.72 -22.36
CA PHE A 165 1.90 -2.39 -22.94
C PHE A 165 1.98 -2.40 -24.46
N GLN A 166 2.05 -3.58 -25.09
CA GLN A 166 2.11 -3.74 -26.56
C GLN A 166 3.16 -2.83 -27.22
N CYS A 167 4.27 -2.60 -26.53
CA CYS A 167 5.40 -1.85 -27.05
C CYS A 167 6.30 -2.72 -27.88
N LYS A 168 6.88 -2.13 -28.95
CA LYS A 168 7.86 -2.85 -29.80
C LYS A 168 9.08 -3.34 -29.01
N ASN A 169 9.51 -2.58 -28.02
CA ASN A 169 10.65 -2.88 -27.16
C ASN A 169 10.68 -1.99 -25.92
N TYR A 170 11.55 -2.32 -24.98
CA TYR A 170 11.78 -1.57 -23.74
C TYR A 170 12.09 -0.09 -23.95
N ARG A 171 12.91 0.24 -24.98
CA ARG A 171 13.26 1.64 -25.28
C ARG A 171 12.04 2.49 -25.59
N THR A 172 11.07 1.93 -26.32
CA THR A 172 9.80 2.60 -26.62
C THR A 172 8.97 2.78 -25.35
N PHE A 173 8.86 1.75 -24.50
CA PHE A 173 8.18 1.83 -23.21
C PHE A 173 8.80 2.93 -22.34
N LYS A 174 10.12 2.91 -22.18
CA LYS A 174 10.89 3.84 -21.35
C LYS A 174 10.68 5.31 -21.74
N ALA A 175 10.61 5.60 -23.04
CA ALA A 175 10.55 6.97 -23.56
C ALA A 175 9.12 7.51 -23.74
N LYS A 176 8.12 6.63 -23.81
CA LYS A 176 6.75 7.04 -24.11
C LYS A 176 6.12 7.80 -22.96
N ASN A 177 5.49 8.95 -23.27
CA ASN A 177 4.82 9.79 -22.29
C ASN A 177 3.68 9.03 -21.60
N VAL A 178 3.57 9.18 -20.26
CA VAL A 178 2.58 8.47 -19.44
C VAL A 178 1.16 8.77 -19.88
N HIS A 179 0.85 10.01 -20.24
CA HIS A 179 -0.49 10.42 -20.66
C HIS A 179 -0.93 9.82 -22.01
N SER A 180 0.00 9.24 -22.77
CA SER A 180 -0.32 8.54 -24.02
C SER A 180 -0.71 7.07 -23.83
N TRP A 181 -0.71 6.59 -22.59
CA TRP A 181 -1.16 5.25 -22.23
C TRP A 181 -2.64 5.23 -21.82
N SER A 182 -3.30 4.07 -21.94
CA SER A 182 -4.65 3.91 -21.40
C SER A 182 -4.69 4.08 -19.89
N GLY A 183 -5.85 4.39 -19.31
CA GLY A 183 -6.00 4.55 -17.87
C GLY A 183 -5.51 3.33 -17.06
N GLY A 184 -5.82 2.12 -17.53
CA GLY A 184 -5.32 0.89 -16.91
C GLY A 184 -3.79 0.76 -17.00
N GLN A 185 -3.18 1.14 -18.11
CA GLN A 185 -1.72 1.14 -18.26
C GLN A 185 -1.07 2.21 -17.38
N GLN A 186 -1.67 3.40 -17.27
CA GLN A 186 -1.22 4.44 -16.32
C GLN A 186 -1.28 3.93 -14.88
N LYS A 187 -2.37 3.25 -14.49
CA LYS A 187 -2.49 2.62 -13.17
C LYS A 187 -1.38 1.59 -12.95
N MET A 188 -1.06 0.76 -13.95
CA MET A 188 0.05 -0.19 -13.86
C MET A 188 1.40 0.50 -13.69
N ILE A 189 1.67 1.64 -14.35
CA ILE A 189 2.90 2.42 -14.16
C ILE A 189 2.99 2.93 -12.71
N ASN A 190 1.87 3.39 -12.13
CA ASN A 190 1.80 3.79 -10.73
C ASN A 190 2.11 2.63 -9.78
N VAL A 191 1.48 1.47 -9.99
CA VAL A 191 1.75 0.26 -9.20
C VAL A 191 3.23 -0.12 -9.28
N LEU A 192 3.79 -0.14 -10.49
CA LEU A 192 5.21 -0.43 -10.71
C LEU A 192 6.13 0.53 -9.97
N ALA A 193 5.83 1.83 -10.00
CA ALA A 193 6.62 2.81 -9.26
C ALA A 193 6.69 2.47 -7.77
N GLY A 194 5.56 2.06 -7.18
CA GLY A 194 5.50 1.63 -5.79
C GLY A 194 6.29 0.34 -5.51
N LEU A 195 6.15 -0.66 -6.38
CA LEU A 195 6.86 -1.94 -6.24
C LEU A 195 8.37 -1.78 -6.42
N ILE A 196 8.79 -1.05 -7.46
CA ILE A 196 10.20 -0.78 -7.73
C ILE A 196 10.82 0.09 -6.63
N LYS A 197 10.08 1.08 -6.11
CA LYS A 197 10.51 1.82 -4.93
C LYS A 197 10.78 0.87 -3.76
N ALA A 198 9.85 -0.06 -3.48
CA ALA A 198 10.03 -1.01 -2.39
C ALA A 198 11.30 -1.86 -2.59
N GLU A 199 11.57 -2.32 -3.81
CA GLU A 199 12.76 -3.09 -4.13
C GLU A 199 14.05 -2.28 -4.01
N VAL A 200 14.12 -1.11 -4.65
CA VAL A 200 15.30 -0.24 -4.67
C VAL A 200 15.70 0.25 -3.27
N LEU A 201 14.70 0.53 -2.43
CA LEU A 201 14.92 1.01 -1.07
C LEU A 201 14.98 -0.13 -0.04
N GLY A 202 14.66 -1.37 -0.40
CA GLY A 202 14.60 -2.50 0.53
C GLY A 202 13.46 -2.38 1.53
N LEU A 203 12.33 -1.77 1.13
CA LEU A 203 11.19 -1.55 2.01
C LEU A 203 10.51 -2.85 2.41
N LYS A 204 9.94 -2.86 3.60
CA LYS A 204 9.30 -4.05 4.19
C LYS A 204 7.78 -3.99 4.20
N LEU A 205 7.19 -2.86 3.79
CA LEU A 205 5.75 -2.67 3.75
C LEU A 205 5.30 -1.95 2.47
N ILE A 206 4.33 -2.54 1.79
CA ILE A 206 3.60 -1.95 0.67
C ILE A 206 2.13 -1.83 1.05
N VAL A 207 1.56 -0.66 0.82
CA VAL A 207 0.15 -0.36 1.09
C VAL A 207 -0.51 0.05 -0.20
N MET A 208 -1.63 -0.59 -0.55
CA MET A 208 -2.35 -0.36 -1.81
C MET A 208 -3.80 0.01 -1.53
N ASP A 209 -4.24 1.14 -2.07
CA ASP A 209 -5.63 1.58 -1.99
C ASP A 209 -6.30 1.35 -3.35
N GLU A 210 -7.14 0.31 -3.43
CA GLU A 210 -7.87 -0.12 -4.62
C GLU A 210 -6.97 -0.29 -5.88
N PRO A 211 -5.92 -1.11 -5.81
CA PRO A 211 -4.97 -1.24 -6.91
C PRO A 211 -5.55 -1.91 -8.15
N LEU A 212 -6.68 -2.63 -8.04
CA LEU A 212 -7.35 -3.35 -9.13
C LEU A 212 -8.35 -2.50 -9.92
N ASN A 213 -8.70 -1.31 -9.41
CA ASN A 213 -9.65 -0.44 -10.09
C ASN A 213 -9.11 0.00 -11.45
N ASN A 214 -9.98 -0.04 -12.46
CA ASN A 214 -9.67 0.30 -13.85
C ASN A 214 -8.64 -0.62 -14.54
N LEU A 215 -8.31 -1.78 -13.96
CA LEU A 215 -7.49 -2.80 -14.62
C LEU A 215 -8.38 -3.83 -15.33
N ASP A 216 -8.00 -4.20 -16.55
CA ASP A 216 -8.55 -5.38 -17.23
C ASP A 216 -8.04 -6.69 -16.62
N GLY A 217 -8.63 -7.83 -17.03
CA GLY A 217 -8.30 -9.13 -16.48
C GLY A 217 -6.81 -9.44 -16.57
N ARG A 218 -6.18 -9.17 -17.70
CA ARG A 218 -4.75 -9.41 -17.92
C ARG A 218 -3.86 -8.60 -16.98
N ASN A 219 -4.15 -7.32 -16.81
CA ASN A 219 -3.39 -6.46 -15.89
C ASN A 219 -3.60 -6.86 -14.43
N LYS A 220 -4.78 -7.39 -14.08
CA LYS A 220 -5.03 -7.97 -12.75
C LYS A 220 -4.17 -9.20 -12.49
N ASP A 221 -4.04 -10.10 -13.47
CA ASP A 221 -3.17 -11.28 -13.37
C ASP A 221 -1.69 -10.87 -13.21
N ILE A 222 -1.24 -9.90 -14.00
CA ILE A 222 0.11 -9.36 -13.87
C ILE A 222 0.35 -8.79 -12.47
N LEU A 223 -0.59 -8.03 -11.93
CA LEU A 223 -0.47 -7.50 -10.58
C LEU A 223 -0.40 -8.61 -9.53
N ASN A 224 -1.17 -9.68 -9.66
CA ASN A 224 -1.08 -10.85 -8.80
C ASN A 224 0.32 -11.49 -8.81
N TYR A 225 0.92 -11.67 -9.99
CA TYR A 225 2.29 -12.18 -10.11
C TYR A 225 3.31 -11.24 -9.46
N LEU A 226 3.19 -9.94 -9.68
CA LEU A 226 4.07 -8.93 -9.09
C LEU A 226 4.00 -8.94 -7.56
N ILE A 227 2.80 -9.00 -6.98
CA ILE A 227 2.62 -9.08 -5.52
C ILE A 227 3.21 -10.38 -4.97
N THR A 228 2.99 -11.50 -5.67
CA THR A 228 3.56 -12.78 -5.27
C THR A 228 5.08 -12.75 -5.25
N ASP A 229 5.70 -12.15 -6.26
CA ASP A 229 7.17 -12.07 -6.33
C ASP A 229 7.77 -11.15 -5.27
N ILE A 230 7.17 -9.99 -5.02
CA ILE A 230 7.68 -9.06 -4.00
C ILE A 230 7.58 -9.65 -2.59
N ARG A 231 6.54 -10.42 -2.31
CA ARG A 231 6.36 -11.09 -1.01
C ARG A 231 7.41 -12.16 -0.71
N LYS A 232 7.93 -12.83 -1.74
CA LYS A 232 9.05 -13.79 -1.60
C LYS A 232 10.33 -13.14 -1.06
N ARG A 233 10.38 -11.81 -1.05
CA ARG A 233 11.50 -10.99 -0.52
C ARG A 233 11.21 -10.46 0.89
N ASP A 234 10.32 -11.11 1.65
CA ASP A 234 9.91 -10.72 3.00
C ASP A 234 9.30 -9.30 3.07
N VAL A 235 8.51 -8.93 2.06
CA VAL A 235 7.75 -7.68 2.04
C VAL A 235 6.30 -7.98 2.42
N ALA A 236 5.79 -7.30 3.44
CA ALA A 236 4.39 -7.32 3.78
C ALA A 236 3.58 -6.45 2.80
N VAL A 237 2.40 -6.91 2.43
CA VAL A 237 1.47 -6.19 1.55
C VAL A 237 0.14 -6.02 2.25
N MET A 238 -0.38 -4.81 2.27
CA MET A 238 -1.76 -4.51 2.68
C MET A 238 -2.50 -3.92 1.48
N ALA A 239 -3.69 -4.43 1.17
CA ALA A 239 -4.49 -3.91 0.08
C ALA A 239 -5.96 -3.75 0.46
N ILE A 240 -6.57 -2.62 0.08
CA ILE A 240 -8.03 -2.49 0.01
C ILE A 240 -8.46 -2.90 -1.39
N THR A 241 -9.44 -3.78 -1.49
CA THR A 241 -10.09 -4.09 -2.75
C THR A 241 -11.51 -4.60 -2.53
N HIS A 242 -12.37 -4.33 -3.48
CA HIS A 242 -13.72 -4.89 -3.54
C HIS A 242 -13.75 -6.22 -4.30
N CYS A 243 -12.69 -6.57 -5.01
CA CYS A 243 -12.58 -7.80 -5.79
C CYS A 243 -11.69 -8.81 -5.09
N GLN A 244 -12.12 -10.08 -5.05
CA GLN A 244 -11.37 -11.18 -4.43
C GLN A 244 -10.41 -11.89 -5.42
N ILE A 245 -9.76 -11.13 -6.28
CA ILE A 245 -8.93 -11.69 -7.36
C ILE A 245 -7.47 -11.92 -6.92
N PHE A 246 -7.11 -11.52 -5.70
CA PHE A 246 -5.74 -11.70 -5.23
C PHE A 246 -5.46 -13.11 -4.74
N ASP A 247 -4.51 -13.76 -5.37
CA ASP A 247 -3.93 -15.01 -4.90
C ASP A 247 -3.00 -14.79 -3.71
N GLY A 248 -2.90 -15.81 -2.85
CA GLY A 248 -1.93 -15.79 -1.76
C GLY A 248 -2.23 -14.82 -0.61
N VAL A 249 -3.45 -14.28 -0.53
CA VAL A 249 -3.92 -13.57 0.67
C VAL A 249 -3.92 -14.55 1.85
N ASN A 250 -3.15 -14.25 2.89
CA ASN A 250 -3.09 -15.09 4.09
C ASN A 250 -3.79 -14.47 5.31
N LYS A 251 -4.06 -13.16 5.29
CA LYS A 251 -4.83 -12.49 6.34
C LYS A 251 -5.92 -11.60 5.74
N VAL A 252 -7.06 -11.51 6.41
CA VAL A 252 -8.15 -10.62 6.02
C VAL A 252 -8.54 -9.75 7.22
N LEU A 253 -8.41 -8.44 7.10
CA LEU A 253 -8.95 -7.48 8.06
C LEU A 253 -10.37 -7.11 7.60
N ASP A 254 -11.36 -7.69 8.26
CA ASP A 254 -12.78 -7.52 7.92
C ASP A 254 -13.39 -6.43 8.79
N LEU A 255 -13.91 -5.36 8.16
CA LEU A 255 -14.57 -4.26 8.84
C LEU A 255 -16.08 -4.36 8.68
N VAL A 256 -16.78 -4.51 9.79
CA VAL A 256 -18.23 -4.65 9.86
C VAL A 256 -18.82 -3.51 10.70
N GLU A 257 -19.94 -2.96 10.28
CA GLU A 257 -20.75 -2.03 11.06
C GLU A 257 -21.77 -2.82 11.87
N ARG A 258 -21.76 -2.64 13.20
CA ARG A 258 -22.71 -3.25 14.12
C ARG A 258 -24.03 -2.47 14.15
N GLU A 259 -25.06 -3.07 14.70
CA GLU A 259 -26.40 -2.45 14.87
C GLU A 259 -26.38 -1.18 15.72
N ASP A 260 -25.43 -1.07 16.66
CA ASP A 260 -25.19 0.11 17.50
C ASP A 260 -24.43 1.25 16.79
N GLY A 261 -24.09 1.08 15.51
CA GLY A 261 -23.33 2.05 14.71
C GLY A 261 -21.83 2.05 14.97
N VAL A 262 -21.33 1.20 15.86
CA VAL A 262 -19.90 0.98 16.08
C VAL A 262 -19.35 0.10 14.94
N ARG A 263 -18.20 0.49 14.41
CA ARG A 263 -17.49 -0.29 13.38
C ARG A 263 -16.38 -1.08 14.03
N GLU A 264 -16.31 -2.32 13.69
CA GLU A 264 -15.36 -3.26 14.27
C GLU A 264 -14.58 -3.96 13.17
N ALA A 265 -13.26 -4.06 13.37
CA ALA A 265 -12.37 -4.81 12.51
C ALA A 265 -11.98 -6.12 13.19
N THR A 266 -12.01 -7.21 12.43
CA THR A 266 -11.54 -8.52 12.87
C THR A 266 -10.49 -9.03 11.90
N LEU A 267 -9.30 -9.40 12.41
CA LEU A 267 -8.29 -10.06 11.60
C LEU A 267 -8.58 -11.57 11.55
N LEU A 268 -8.79 -12.05 10.34
CA LEU A 268 -8.99 -13.47 10.03
C LEU A 268 -7.73 -14.02 9.37
N GLU A 269 -7.14 -15.07 9.93
CA GLU A 269 -6.07 -15.81 9.27
C GLU A 269 -6.66 -16.85 8.33
N LYS A 270 -6.26 -16.83 7.06
CA LYS A 270 -6.63 -17.87 6.11
C LYS A 270 -5.83 -19.15 6.37
N GLY A 271 -6.31 -19.93 7.31
CA GLY A 271 -6.07 -21.37 7.37
C GLY A 271 -7.35 -22.06 7.00
N VAL A 272 -7.41 -22.68 5.80
CA VAL A 272 -8.50 -23.56 5.34
C VAL A 272 -9.82 -22.85 4.96
N SER A 273 -10.10 -22.89 3.65
CA SER A 273 -11.40 -22.72 2.98
C SER A 273 -12.31 -21.58 3.48
N ALA A 274 -12.03 -20.36 3.06
CA ALA A 274 -13.09 -19.41 2.85
C ALA A 274 -13.41 -19.39 1.35
N HIS A 275 -14.38 -20.18 0.92
CA HIS A 275 -15.07 -19.95 -0.34
C HIS A 275 -15.67 -18.55 -0.27
N SER A 276 -15.13 -17.66 -1.07
CA SER A 276 -15.50 -16.27 -1.10
C SER A 276 -16.70 -16.12 -2.03
N GLU A 277 -17.86 -15.90 -1.46
CA GLU A 277 -18.96 -15.30 -2.20
C GLU A 277 -18.59 -13.87 -2.59
N CYS A 278 -18.63 -13.60 -3.86
CA CYS A 278 -18.45 -12.27 -4.42
C CYS A 278 -19.57 -11.36 -3.89
N LEU A 279 -19.21 -10.25 -3.22
CA LEU A 279 -20.18 -9.27 -2.70
C LEU A 279 -20.80 -8.43 -3.84
N GLU A 280 -21.14 -9.04 -4.99
CA GLU A 280 -21.86 -8.36 -6.07
C GLU A 280 -23.36 -8.17 -5.80
N SER A 281 -23.88 -8.53 -4.64
CA SER A 281 -25.32 -8.46 -4.33
C SER A 281 -25.68 -7.44 -3.26
N PHE A 282 -25.10 -6.23 -3.28
CA PHE A 282 -25.63 -5.12 -2.50
C PHE A 282 -25.61 -3.81 -3.29
N HIS A 283 -26.65 -3.67 -4.12
CA HIS A 283 -27.14 -2.36 -4.58
C HIS A 283 -27.88 -1.64 -3.46
#